data_c4a2e6e35bc72a2a94fba803004897cb
#
_entry.id   c4a2e6e35bc72a2a94fba803004897cb
#
_cell.length_a   1.000
_cell.length_b   1.000
_cell.length_c   1.000
_cell.angle_alpha   90.00
_cell.angle_beta   90.00
_cell.angle_gamma   90.00
#
_symmetry.space_group_name_H-M   'P 1'
#
loop_
_entity.id
_entity.type
_entity.pdbx_description
1 polymer ?
#
loop_
_entity_poly.entity_id
_entity_poly.type
_entity_poly.pdbx_seq_one_letter_code
_entity_poly.pdbx_strand_id
1 'polypeptide(L)'
;ALFYGGLVRSKNMLSVLMQVFVIFALMMVLWVVYGYSLAFTEGNAFFGGFDRLMMSGVFTLKDGAGSFATAATFSKGVVLPELVFFAFQATFAAITVCLILGSIVERVKFSAVLIFSVIWFSLSYVPIAHMVWFWMGPDAYTDAAAVDVMNAKAGLLWQWGALDFAGGTVVHINAGVAGLVG
;
A
#
# COMPACT_ATOMS: atom_id res chain seq x y z
N ALA A 1 -15.43 -1.38 -8.82
CA ALA A 1 -16.42 -2.45 -9.02
C ALA A 1 -17.37 -2.13 -10.19
N LEU A 2 -18.16 -1.06 -10.11
CA LEU A 2 -19.14 -0.70 -11.15
C LEU A 2 -18.51 -0.51 -12.53
N PHE A 3 -17.34 0.12 -12.62
CA PHE A 3 -16.63 0.31 -13.88
C PHE A 3 -16.32 -1.03 -14.57
N TYR A 4 -15.70 -1.97 -13.86
CA TYR A 4 -15.41 -3.29 -14.43
C TYR A 4 -16.67 -4.12 -14.69
N GLY A 5 -17.69 -4.01 -13.82
CA GLY A 5 -18.98 -4.64 -14.06
C GLY A 5 -19.66 -4.17 -15.35
N GLY A 6 -19.45 -2.90 -15.73
CA GLY A 6 -19.95 -2.33 -16.99
C GLY A 6 -19.17 -2.76 -18.25
N LEU A 7 -17.94 -3.27 -18.10
CA LEU A 7 -17.09 -3.67 -19.23
C LEU A 7 -17.19 -5.16 -19.59
N VAL A 8 -17.82 -5.96 -18.75
CA VAL A 8 -17.98 -7.40 -18.97
C VAL A 8 -19.35 -7.74 -19.52
N ARG A 9 -19.51 -8.98 -19.99
CA ARG A 9 -20.82 -9.47 -20.47
C ARG A 9 -21.86 -9.37 -19.34
N SER A 10 -23.07 -8.94 -19.64
CA SER A 10 -24.15 -8.69 -18.66
C SER A 10 -24.39 -9.87 -17.72
N LYS A 11 -24.30 -11.11 -18.21
CA LYS A 11 -24.45 -12.33 -17.40
C LYS A 11 -23.37 -12.53 -16.34
N ASN A 12 -22.18 -11.90 -16.52
CA ASN A 12 -21.04 -12.01 -15.63
C ASN A 12 -20.88 -10.79 -14.71
N MET A 13 -21.67 -9.74 -14.91
CA MET A 13 -21.55 -8.48 -14.16
C MET A 13 -21.55 -8.68 -12.64
N LEU A 14 -22.52 -9.43 -12.10
CA LEU A 14 -22.61 -9.67 -10.66
C LEU A 14 -21.42 -10.45 -10.12
N SER A 15 -20.90 -11.41 -10.87
CA SER A 15 -19.71 -12.17 -10.50
C SER A 15 -18.48 -11.23 -10.42
N VAL A 16 -18.30 -10.34 -11.38
CA VAL A 16 -17.19 -9.39 -11.39
C VAL A 16 -17.31 -8.37 -10.26
N LEU A 17 -18.51 -7.84 -10.02
CA LEU A 17 -18.75 -6.94 -8.88
C LEU A 17 -18.37 -7.62 -7.57
N MET A 18 -18.82 -8.87 -7.35
CA MET A 18 -18.52 -9.64 -6.16
C MET A 18 -17.00 -9.86 -6.02
N GLN A 19 -16.31 -10.26 -7.11
CA GLN A 19 -14.86 -10.45 -7.08
C GLN A 19 -14.12 -9.18 -6.64
N VAL A 20 -14.46 -8.03 -7.23
CA VAL A 20 -13.82 -6.76 -6.87
C VAL A 20 -14.07 -6.40 -5.41
N PHE A 21 -15.31 -6.55 -4.91
CA PHE A 21 -15.62 -6.26 -3.50
C PHE A 21 -14.90 -7.19 -2.53
N VAL A 22 -14.85 -8.49 -2.82
CA VAL A 22 -14.17 -9.46 -1.95
C VAL A 22 -12.67 -9.21 -1.94
N ILE A 23 -12.04 -8.96 -3.10
CA ILE A 23 -10.61 -8.66 -3.18
C ILE A 23 -10.29 -7.35 -2.45
N PHE A 24 -11.10 -6.30 -2.66
CA PHE A 24 -10.92 -5.04 -1.95
C PHE A 24 -10.96 -5.25 -0.44
N ALA A 25 -11.98 -5.95 0.08
CA ALA A 25 -12.11 -6.24 1.51
C ALA A 25 -10.95 -7.10 2.04
N LEU A 26 -10.51 -8.11 1.28
CA LEU A 26 -9.38 -8.96 1.64
C LEU A 26 -8.09 -8.14 1.77
N MET A 27 -7.82 -7.25 0.82
CA MET A 27 -6.63 -6.38 0.87
C MET A 27 -6.68 -5.42 2.06
N MET A 28 -7.85 -4.89 2.42
CA MET A 28 -8.01 -4.07 3.62
C MET A 28 -7.66 -4.85 4.89
N VAL A 29 -8.06 -6.12 4.99
CA VAL A 29 -7.69 -6.98 6.12
C VAL A 29 -6.18 -7.24 6.15
N LEU A 30 -5.57 -7.61 5.03
CA LEU A 30 -4.12 -7.85 4.96
C LEU A 30 -3.31 -6.58 5.23
N TRP A 31 -3.84 -5.42 4.86
CA TRP A 31 -3.24 -4.12 5.15
C TRP A 31 -3.17 -3.86 6.65
N VAL A 32 -4.27 -4.13 7.39
CA VAL A 32 -4.28 -4.05 8.87
C VAL A 32 -3.31 -5.05 9.48
N VAL A 33 -3.30 -6.30 9.00
CA VAL A 33 -2.53 -7.38 9.62
C VAL A 33 -1.02 -7.15 9.50
N TYR A 34 -0.53 -6.86 8.29
CA TYR A 34 0.92 -6.70 8.04
C TYR A 34 1.29 -5.70 6.96
N GLY A 35 0.41 -5.46 5.98
CA GLY A 35 0.76 -4.69 4.78
C GLY A 35 1.26 -3.28 5.11
N TYR A 36 0.56 -2.58 5.99
CA TYR A 36 0.96 -1.24 6.43
C TYR A 36 2.34 -1.24 7.13
N SER A 37 2.56 -2.19 8.03
CA SER A 37 3.83 -2.30 8.74
C SER A 37 4.99 -2.49 7.77
N LEU A 38 4.89 -3.46 6.87
CA LEU A 38 5.95 -3.76 5.90
C LEU A 38 6.14 -2.67 4.83
N ALA A 39 5.14 -1.83 4.59
CA ALA A 39 5.24 -0.72 3.63
C ALA A 39 5.76 0.58 4.26
N PHE A 40 5.39 0.90 5.50
CA PHE A 40 5.57 2.24 6.07
C PHE A 40 6.27 2.29 7.43
N THR A 41 7.03 1.27 7.80
CA THR A 41 7.96 1.34 8.95
C THR A 41 9.41 1.24 8.51
N GLU A 42 10.34 1.65 9.36
CA GLU A 42 11.77 1.50 9.12
C GLU A 42 12.14 0.01 9.05
N GLY A 43 12.97 -0.36 8.09
CA GLY A 43 13.41 -1.73 7.87
C GLY A 43 14.66 -1.78 7.01
N ASN A 44 14.55 -2.36 5.83
CA ASN A 44 15.62 -2.35 4.84
C ASN A 44 15.14 -1.63 3.56
N ALA A 45 15.96 -1.56 2.53
CA ALA A 45 15.62 -0.86 1.29
C ALA A 45 14.42 -1.45 0.52
N PHE A 46 13.98 -2.68 0.84
CA PHE A 46 12.91 -3.41 0.14
C PHE A 46 11.65 -3.58 0.98
N PHE A 47 11.78 -3.67 2.31
CA PHE A 47 10.68 -3.96 3.24
C PHE A 47 10.84 -3.16 4.52
N GLY A 48 9.74 -2.69 5.08
CA GLY A 48 9.63 -2.20 6.44
C GLY A 48 9.71 -3.29 7.51
N GLY A 49 9.72 -2.87 8.76
CA GLY A 49 9.71 -3.74 9.93
C GLY A 49 8.32 -4.18 10.36
N PHE A 50 8.24 -4.65 11.60
CA PHE A 50 7.02 -5.21 12.20
C PHE A 50 6.40 -4.31 13.29
N ASP A 51 6.84 -3.06 13.41
CA ASP A 51 6.46 -2.15 14.50
C ASP A 51 4.99 -1.74 14.49
N ARG A 52 4.32 -1.91 13.35
CA ARG A 52 2.91 -1.56 13.13
C ARG A 52 2.02 -2.75 12.78
N LEU A 53 2.47 -3.99 13.03
CA LEU A 53 1.62 -5.16 12.86
C LEU A 53 0.32 -5.01 13.64
N MET A 54 -0.81 -5.35 13.02
CA MET A 54 -2.15 -5.22 13.62
C MET A 54 -2.43 -3.82 14.17
N MET A 55 -1.86 -2.77 13.56
CA MET A 55 -1.97 -1.38 14.00
C MET A 55 -1.33 -1.10 15.36
N SER A 56 -0.37 -1.92 15.81
CA SER A 56 0.32 -1.73 17.07
C SER A 56 0.94 -0.33 17.17
N GLY A 57 0.75 0.34 18.31
CA GLY A 57 1.33 1.66 18.60
C GLY A 57 0.71 2.85 17.83
N VAL A 58 -0.27 2.63 16.96
CA VAL A 58 -0.99 3.73 16.28
C VAL A 58 -1.88 4.49 17.26
N PHE A 59 -2.46 3.77 18.21
CA PHE A 59 -3.19 4.34 19.33
C PHE A 59 -2.63 3.79 20.64
N THR A 60 -2.33 4.66 21.59
CA THR A 60 -1.84 4.27 22.92
C THR A 60 -2.64 4.97 24.01
N LEU A 61 -2.89 4.25 25.10
CA LEU A 61 -3.43 4.82 26.35
C LEU A 61 -2.25 5.01 27.30
N LYS A 62 -1.97 6.24 27.68
CA LYS A 62 -0.97 6.56 28.69
C LYS A 62 -1.62 7.45 29.77
N ASP A 63 -1.56 7.00 31.00
CA ASP A 63 -2.11 7.72 32.20
C ASP A 63 -3.59 8.13 32.03
N GLY A 64 -4.41 7.28 31.39
CA GLY A 64 -5.82 7.52 31.12
C GLY A 64 -6.12 8.47 29.96
N ALA A 65 -5.11 9.03 29.31
CA ALA A 65 -5.25 9.84 28.11
C ALA A 65 -4.94 9.02 26.85
N GLY A 66 -5.84 9.07 25.87
CA GLY A 66 -5.61 8.49 24.53
C GLY A 66 -4.68 9.36 23.71
N SER A 67 -3.67 8.75 23.08
CA SER A 67 -2.74 9.41 22.16
C SER A 67 -2.67 8.66 20.86
N PHE A 68 -2.76 9.38 19.73
CA PHE A 68 -2.54 8.83 18.40
C PHE A 68 -1.11 9.12 17.94
N ALA A 69 -0.47 8.13 17.34
CA ALA A 69 0.76 8.34 16.59
C ALA A 69 0.51 9.27 15.39
N THR A 70 1.56 9.96 14.96
CA THR A 70 1.50 10.87 13.82
C THR A 70 2.37 10.39 12.69
N ALA A 71 1.95 10.64 11.45
CA ALA A 71 2.70 10.43 10.23
C ALA A 71 3.19 11.78 9.69
N ALA A 72 4.37 11.78 9.08
CA ALA A 72 4.93 12.94 8.40
C ALA A 72 4.10 13.31 7.16
N THR A 73 4.12 14.59 6.82
CA THR A 73 3.66 15.09 5.52
C THR A 73 4.87 15.52 4.69
N PHE A 74 4.66 16.06 3.48
CA PHE A 74 5.73 16.68 2.70
C PHE A 74 6.12 18.08 3.19
N SER A 75 5.38 18.65 4.14
CA SER A 75 5.64 19.97 4.71
C SER A 75 6.34 19.83 6.06
N LYS A 76 7.49 20.52 6.21
CA LYS A 76 8.26 20.53 7.45
C LYS A 76 7.43 21.05 8.63
N GLY A 77 7.46 20.35 9.77
CA GLY A 77 6.69 20.69 10.96
C GLY A 77 5.19 20.41 10.89
N VAL A 78 4.71 19.81 9.79
CA VAL A 78 3.28 19.47 9.61
C VAL A 78 3.11 17.96 9.63
N VAL A 79 2.30 17.48 10.56
CA VAL A 79 1.99 16.05 10.73
C VAL A 79 0.48 15.82 10.64
N LEU A 80 0.09 14.58 10.38
CA LEU A 80 -1.31 14.14 10.45
C LEU A 80 -1.43 12.90 11.35
N PRO A 81 -2.62 12.59 11.89
CA PRO A 81 -2.81 11.35 12.63
C PRO A 81 -2.45 10.14 11.76
N GLU A 82 -1.61 9.24 12.27
CA GLU A 82 -1.15 8.06 11.52
C GLU A 82 -2.31 7.19 11.05
N LEU A 83 -3.42 7.13 11.81
CA LEU A 83 -4.63 6.42 11.40
C LEU A 83 -5.25 6.97 10.11
N VAL A 84 -5.17 8.29 9.89
CA VAL A 84 -5.66 8.92 8.65
C VAL A 84 -4.76 8.54 7.48
N PHE A 85 -3.44 8.59 7.68
CA PHE A 85 -2.46 8.14 6.69
C PHE A 85 -2.63 6.65 6.36
N PHE A 86 -2.80 5.81 7.39
CA PHE A 86 -3.11 4.39 7.24
C PHE A 86 -4.34 4.15 6.37
N ALA A 87 -5.46 4.81 6.68
CA ALA A 87 -6.72 4.64 5.94
C ALA A 87 -6.59 5.12 4.48
N PHE A 88 -5.90 6.23 4.26
CA PHE A 88 -5.59 6.74 2.93
C PHE A 88 -4.77 5.73 2.12
N GLN A 89 -3.68 5.22 2.67
CA GLN A 89 -2.82 4.25 2.00
C GLN A 89 -3.49 2.87 1.80
N ALA A 90 -4.40 2.47 2.68
CA ALA A 90 -5.19 1.25 2.52
C ALA A 90 -6.01 1.25 1.22
N THR A 91 -6.50 2.42 0.79
CA THR A 91 -7.26 2.53 -0.46
C THR A 91 -6.40 2.25 -1.69
N PHE A 92 -5.14 2.68 -1.68
CA PHE A 92 -4.18 2.38 -2.76
C PHE A 92 -3.81 0.90 -2.77
N ALA A 93 -3.58 0.31 -1.61
CA ALA A 93 -3.32 -1.12 -1.47
C ALA A 93 -4.45 -1.97 -2.07
N ALA A 94 -5.68 -1.64 -1.72
CA ALA A 94 -6.85 -2.39 -2.18
C ALA A 94 -7.16 -2.16 -3.67
N ILE A 95 -7.10 -0.91 -4.15
CA ILE A 95 -7.41 -0.63 -5.56
C ILE A 95 -6.38 -1.23 -6.51
N THR A 96 -5.10 -1.28 -6.13
CA THR A 96 -4.04 -1.79 -7.00
C THR A 96 -4.27 -3.24 -7.39
N VAL A 97 -4.61 -4.11 -6.43
CA VAL A 97 -4.95 -5.50 -6.71
C VAL A 97 -6.24 -5.60 -7.52
N CYS A 98 -7.24 -4.77 -7.22
CA CYS A 98 -8.49 -4.72 -7.98
C CYS A 98 -8.29 -4.32 -9.45
N LEU A 99 -7.29 -3.49 -9.78
CA LEU A 99 -7.00 -3.12 -11.16
C LEU A 99 -6.56 -4.32 -12.01
N ILE A 100 -5.83 -5.28 -11.44
CA ILE A 100 -5.38 -6.47 -12.15
C ILE A 100 -6.56 -7.34 -12.58
N LEU A 101 -7.64 -7.34 -11.80
CA LEU A 101 -8.82 -8.16 -12.10
C LEU A 101 -9.36 -7.94 -13.52
N GLY A 102 -9.24 -6.72 -14.05
CA GLY A 102 -9.71 -6.38 -15.38
C GLY A 102 -9.11 -7.25 -16.50
N SER A 103 -7.89 -7.76 -16.31
CA SER A 103 -7.21 -8.63 -17.29
C SER A 103 -7.59 -10.11 -17.18
N ILE A 104 -7.99 -10.56 -15.99
CA ILE A 104 -8.19 -11.99 -15.68
C ILE A 104 -9.65 -12.37 -15.43
N VAL A 105 -10.56 -11.39 -15.27
CA VAL A 105 -11.99 -11.67 -15.13
C VAL A 105 -12.53 -12.48 -16.32
N GLU A 106 -13.51 -13.33 -16.08
CA GLU A 106 -14.12 -14.27 -17.04
C GLU A 106 -13.20 -15.42 -17.50
N ARG A 107 -11.91 -15.44 -17.11
CA ARG A 107 -10.92 -16.44 -17.56
C ARG A 107 -10.40 -17.32 -16.43
N VAL A 108 -10.35 -16.80 -15.20
CA VAL A 108 -9.71 -17.45 -14.06
C VAL A 108 -10.75 -17.78 -12.99
N LYS A 109 -10.60 -18.95 -12.34
CA LYS A 109 -11.47 -19.36 -11.22
C LYS A 109 -11.28 -18.41 -10.05
N PHE A 110 -12.36 -18.06 -9.35
CA PHE A 110 -12.32 -17.10 -8.24
C PHE A 110 -11.37 -17.54 -7.09
N SER A 111 -11.28 -18.82 -6.77
CA SER A 111 -10.31 -19.32 -5.78
C SER A 111 -8.86 -19.03 -6.18
N ALA A 112 -8.53 -19.17 -7.46
CA ALA A 112 -7.19 -18.84 -7.96
C ALA A 112 -6.92 -17.32 -7.91
N VAL A 113 -7.93 -16.51 -8.20
CA VAL A 113 -7.85 -15.04 -8.05
C VAL A 113 -7.56 -14.65 -6.60
N LEU A 114 -8.22 -15.29 -5.62
CA LEU A 114 -7.98 -15.03 -4.19
C LEU A 114 -6.54 -15.34 -3.80
N ILE A 115 -6.04 -16.53 -4.15
CA ILE A 115 -4.66 -16.95 -3.83
C ILE A 115 -3.65 -16.04 -4.51
N PHE A 116 -3.84 -15.77 -5.80
CA PHE A 116 -2.99 -14.84 -6.56
C PHE A 116 -2.94 -13.47 -5.88
N SER A 117 -4.09 -12.92 -5.51
CA SER A 117 -4.18 -11.60 -4.89
C SER A 117 -3.39 -11.49 -3.59
N VAL A 118 -3.45 -12.51 -2.73
CA VAL A 118 -2.69 -12.55 -1.46
C VAL A 118 -1.19 -12.61 -1.74
N ILE A 119 -0.76 -13.51 -2.63
CA ILE A 119 0.66 -13.69 -2.97
C ILE A 119 1.21 -12.43 -3.63
N TRP A 120 0.52 -11.91 -4.65
CA TRP A 120 0.95 -10.73 -5.39
C TRP A 120 0.98 -9.48 -4.52
N PHE A 121 -0.03 -9.27 -3.68
CA PHE A 121 -0.05 -8.19 -2.70
C PHE A 121 1.18 -8.23 -1.79
N SER A 122 1.50 -9.41 -1.26
CA SER A 122 2.60 -9.59 -0.31
C SER A 122 3.98 -9.46 -0.95
N LEU A 123 4.16 -9.99 -2.18
CA LEU A 123 5.47 -10.11 -2.81
C LEU A 123 5.75 -9.03 -3.87
N SER A 124 4.73 -8.31 -4.33
CA SER A 124 4.89 -7.25 -5.32
C SER A 124 4.42 -5.89 -4.77
N TYR A 125 3.15 -5.78 -4.37
CA TYR A 125 2.62 -4.48 -3.95
C TYR A 125 3.35 -3.91 -2.73
N VAL A 126 3.44 -4.67 -1.64
CA VAL A 126 4.02 -4.21 -0.37
C VAL A 126 5.49 -3.80 -0.54
N PRO A 127 6.37 -4.62 -1.17
CA PRO A 127 7.74 -4.22 -1.41
C PRO A 127 7.86 -2.98 -2.28
N ILE A 128 7.11 -2.89 -3.38
CA ILE A 128 7.18 -1.73 -4.28
C ILE A 128 6.67 -0.48 -3.57
N ALA A 129 5.61 -0.57 -2.75
CA ALA A 129 5.13 0.55 -1.95
C ALA A 129 6.21 1.04 -0.98
N HIS A 130 6.91 0.13 -0.29
CA HIS A 130 8.03 0.49 0.58
C HIS A 130 9.18 1.12 -0.21
N MET A 131 9.62 0.49 -1.28
CA MET A 131 10.74 0.98 -2.08
C MET A 131 10.51 2.38 -2.64
N VAL A 132 9.27 2.73 -3.00
CA VAL A 132 8.94 4.00 -3.66
C VAL A 132 8.51 5.09 -2.67
N TRP A 133 7.71 4.73 -1.66
CA TRP A 133 7.03 5.70 -0.81
C TRP A 133 7.55 5.81 0.61
N PHE A 134 8.39 4.87 1.06
CA PHE A 134 8.92 4.98 2.41
C PHE A 134 10.13 5.92 2.48
N TRP A 135 10.05 6.92 3.35
CA TRP A 135 11.11 7.86 3.70
C TRP A 135 10.89 8.42 5.10
N MET A 136 11.89 9.09 5.65
CA MET A 136 11.89 9.51 7.05
C MET A 136 11.10 10.79 7.35
N GLY A 137 10.44 11.39 6.35
CA GLY A 137 9.74 12.66 6.47
C GLY A 137 10.68 13.87 6.45
N PRO A 138 10.15 15.08 6.15
CA PRO A 138 10.99 16.27 5.90
C PRO A 138 11.73 16.77 7.14
N ASP A 139 11.22 16.49 8.33
CA ASP A 139 11.82 16.94 9.60
C ASP A 139 13.09 16.15 9.96
N ALA A 140 13.30 14.98 9.39
CA ALA A 140 14.52 14.19 9.58
C ALA A 140 15.73 14.73 8.78
N TYR A 141 15.48 15.54 7.77
CA TYR A 141 16.52 16.11 6.89
C TYR A 141 16.96 17.50 7.41
N THR A 142 17.74 17.50 8.46
CA THR A 142 18.14 18.74 9.19
C THR A 142 19.32 19.46 8.56
N ASP A 143 20.29 18.72 8.03
CA ASP A 143 21.52 19.22 7.43
C ASP A 143 22.05 18.25 6.36
N ALA A 144 23.12 18.61 5.69
CA ALA A 144 23.70 17.82 4.60
C ALA A 144 24.17 16.40 5.06
N ALA A 145 24.68 16.28 6.29
CA ALA A 145 25.11 14.98 6.82
C ALA A 145 23.89 14.09 7.14
N ALA A 146 22.80 14.67 7.64
CA ALA A 146 21.57 13.94 7.89
C ALA A 146 20.93 13.44 6.60
N VAL A 147 21.07 14.12 5.47
CA VAL A 147 20.51 13.70 4.17
C VAL A 147 21.00 12.31 3.79
N ASP A 148 22.30 12.05 3.82
CA ASP A 148 22.87 10.75 3.43
C ASP A 148 22.41 9.63 4.36
N VAL A 149 22.40 9.89 5.68
CA VAL A 149 21.98 8.92 6.69
C VAL A 149 20.48 8.60 6.56
N MET A 150 19.62 9.61 6.35
CA MET A 150 18.17 9.41 6.23
C MET A 150 17.79 8.78 4.89
N ASN A 151 18.46 9.15 3.80
CA ASN A 151 18.26 8.49 2.50
C ASN A 151 18.63 7.01 2.55
N ALA A 152 19.70 6.62 3.24
CA ALA A 152 20.09 5.22 3.38
C ALA A 152 19.03 4.36 4.10
N LYS A 153 18.14 4.97 4.89
CA LYS A 153 17.03 4.31 5.58
C LYS A 153 15.74 4.27 4.74
N ALA A 154 15.65 5.05 3.70
CA ALA A 154 14.47 5.11 2.83
C ALA A 154 14.38 3.90 1.90
N GLY A 155 13.24 3.73 1.22
CA GLY A 155 13.05 2.70 0.22
C GLY A 155 14.01 2.85 -0.97
N LEU A 156 14.36 1.72 -1.61
CA LEU A 156 15.38 1.66 -2.67
C LEU A 156 15.13 2.63 -3.83
N LEU A 157 13.90 2.68 -4.33
CA LEU A 157 13.56 3.53 -5.47
C LEU A 157 13.51 5.01 -5.06
N TRP A 158 13.12 5.30 -3.82
CA TRP A 158 13.25 6.64 -3.25
C TRP A 158 14.72 7.09 -3.24
N GLN A 159 15.65 6.23 -2.78
CA GLN A 159 17.09 6.52 -2.78
C GLN A 159 17.61 6.84 -4.18
N TRP A 160 17.03 6.25 -5.22
CA TRP A 160 17.38 6.51 -6.63
C TRP A 160 16.71 7.76 -7.20
N GLY A 161 15.91 8.48 -6.39
CA GLY A 161 15.22 9.69 -6.80
C GLY A 161 13.91 9.47 -7.55
N ALA A 162 13.31 8.29 -7.44
CA ALA A 162 11.99 8.04 -8.01
C ALA A 162 10.94 8.94 -7.36
N LEU A 163 10.11 9.59 -8.18
CA LEU A 163 8.98 10.41 -7.75
C LEU A 163 7.68 9.79 -8.19
N ASP A 164 6.85 9.43 -7.22
CA ASP A 164 5.52 8.87 -7.45
C ASP A 164 4.51 9.58 -6.54
N PHE A 165 3.75 10.51 -7.10
CA PHE A 165 2.82 11.34 -6.33
C PHE A 165 1.47 10.68 -6.05
N ALA A 166 0.97 9.87 -6.98
CA ALA A 166 -0.38 9.32 -6.93
C ALA A 166 -0.45 7.85 -7.37
N GLY A 167 0.65 7.13 -7.25
CA GLY A 167 0.71 5.71 -7.58
C GLY A 167 1.02 5.40 -9.04
N GLY A 168 1.69 6.29 -9.76
CA GLY A 168 2.12 6.00 -11.13
C GLY A 168 2.94 4.72 -11.23
N THR A 169 3.90 4.54 -10.32
CA THR A 169 4.73 3.35 -10.22
C THR A 169 4.08 2.27 -9.35
N VAL A 170 3.74 2.61 -8.10
CA VAL A 170 3.27 1.65 -7.09
C VAL A 170 1.95 1.00 -7.50
N VAL A 171 1.04 1.76 -8.07
CA VAL A 171 -0.30 1.28 -8.46
C VAL A 171 -0.32 0.90 -9.94
N HIS A 172 -0.10 1.86 -10.84
CA HIS A 172 -0.45 1.68 -12.24
C HIS A 172 0.58 0.86 -13.03
N ILE A 173 1.88 1.14 -12.90
CA ILE A 173 2.91 0.31 -13.55
C ILE A 173 2.86 -1.10 -12.97
N ASN A 174 2.80 -1.22 -11.65
CA ASN A 174 2.78 -2.50 -10.95
C ASN A 174 1.58 -3.37 -11.37
N ALA A 175 0.36 -2.81 -11.30
CA ALA A 175 -0.84 -3.53 -11.71
C ALA A 175 -0.88 -3.77 -13.24
N GLY A 176 -0.41 -2.82 -14.04
CA GLY A 176 -0.39 -2.93 -15.50
C GLY A 176 0.53 -4.03 -15.99
N VAL A 177 1.73 -4.16 -15.41
CA VAL A 177 2.65 -5.27 -15.73
C VAL A 177 2.05 -6.61 -15.32
N ALA A 178 1.45 -6.70 -14.12
CA ALA A 178 0.77 -7.92 -13.68
C ALA A 178 -0.38 -8.31 -14.62
N GLY A 179 -1.18 -7.33 -15.06
CA GLY A 179 -2.27 -7.56 -16.01
C GLY A 179 -1.81 -7.89 -17.44
N LEU A 180 -0.61 -7.48 -17.82
CA LEU A 180 -0.02 -7.82 -19.14
C LEU A 180 0.50 -9.26 -19.16
N VAL A 181 1.01 -9.75 -18.04
CA VAL A 181 1.58 -11.12 -17.92
C VAL A 181 0.50 -12.16 -17.68
N GLY A 182 -0.58 -11.84 -16.96
CA GLY A 182 -1.72 -12.72 -16.65
C GLY A 182 -2.74 -12.77 -17.76
#